data_041cf6b7102078ce311326c5384516ae
#
_entry.id   041cf6b7102078ce311326c5384516ae
#
_cell.length_a   1.000
_cell.length_b   1.000
_cell.length_c   1.000
_cell.angle_alpha   90.00
_cell.angle_beta   90.00
_cell.angle_gamma   90.00
#
_symmetry.space_group_name_H-M   'P 1'
#
loop_
_entity.id
_entity.type
_entity.pdbx_description
1 polymer ?
#
loop_
_entity_poly.entity_id
_entity_poly.type
_entity_poly.pdbx_seq_one_letter_code
_entity_poly.pdbx_strand_id
1 'polypeptide(L)'
;MRNIFVRLALMFVLILGACSVMAQDGKDSAAVEMAADSAAVGSAADLGDEEDVLVAPVESEGFHQSLKRKFVEGNAGFMSLVALALVLGLAFCIERIIYLTLSEINAKKFMEDLDALIGEGKTEEAKDLCRNTRGPVASICYQGLLRIGERPEEIQRSVEAYADVQVAKLEKGTSWIRLFIAIAPSLGFLGTVIGMVMAFDQIQMAGDISPTIVASGMKVALITTIFGIIAALILQLFYNYIVSKIEHLTAQMEESAITLMDSLMRNA
;
A
#
# COMPACT_ATOMS: atom_id res chain seq x y z
N MET A 1 10.81 -13.67 8.27
CA MET A 1 10.24 -12.33 8.39
C MET A 1 11.21 -11.29 9.00
N ARG A 2 11.85 -11.56 10.16
CA ARG A 2 12.80 -10.60 10.80
C ARG A 2 13.97 -10.19 9.89
N ASN A 3 14.50 -11.09 9.07
CA ASN A 3 15.61 -10.81 8.16
C ASN A 3 15.20 -10.02 6.90
N ILE A 4 13.94 -10.12 6.49
CA ILE A 4 13.38 -9.33 5.38
C ILE A 4 13.17 -7.88 5.84
N PHE A 5 12.71 -7.70 7.09
CA PHE A 5 12.51 -6.39 7.70
C PHE A 5 13.84 -5.61 7.84
N VAL A 6 14.89 -6.29 8.32
CA VAL A 6 16.22 -5.69 8.46
C VAL A 6 16.81 -5.36 7.08
N ARG A 7 16.62 -6.22 6.08
CA ARG A 7 17.06 -5.96 4.70
C ARG A 7 16.30 -4.82 4.05
N LEU A 8 14.98 -4.72 4.29
CA LEU A 8 14.13 -3.63 3.79
C LEU A 8 14.46 -2.30 4.48
N ALA A 9 14.71 -2.30 5.80
CA ALA A 9 15.15 -1.13 6.55
C ALA A 9 16.55 -0.67 6.12
N LEU A 10 17.46 -1.61 5.84
CA LEU A 10 18.81 -1.33 5.33
C LEU A 10 18.76 -0.77 3.89
N MET A 11 17.88 -1.32 3.05
CA MET A 11 17.61 -0.77 1.71
C MET A 11 16.99 0.63 1.79
N PHE A 12 16.13 0.89 2.78
CA PHE A 12 15.55 2.19 3.04
C PHE A 12 16.61 3.25 3.40
N VAL A 13 17.55 2.90 4.28
CA VAL A 13 18.67 3.78 4.67
C VAL A 13 19.63 4.00 3.49
N LEU A 14 19.90 2.98 2.68
CA LEU A 14 20.75 3.09 1.47
C LEU A 14 20.11 3.94 0.38
N ILE A 15 18.79 3.85 0.18
CA ILE A 15 18.05 4.67 -0.80
C ILE A 15 17.94 6.12 -0.33
N LEU A 16 17.75 6.37 0.98
CA LEU A 16 17.82 7.71 1.57
C LEU A 16 19.22 8.34 1.42
N GLY A 17 20.28 7.53 1.58
CA GLY A 17 21.65 7.96 1.35
C GLY A 17 21.96 8.25 -0.13
N ALA A 18 21.43 7.46 -1.06
CA ALA A 18 21.58 7.67 -2.50
C ALA A 18 20.77 8.89 -2.99
N CYS A 19 19.62 9.17 -2.38
CA CYS A 19 18.79 10.34 -2.73
C CYS A 19 19.47 11.67 -2.32
N SER A 20 20.24 11.68 -1.21
CA SER A 20 21.01 12.86 -0.80
C SER A 20 22.19 13.15 -1.75
N VAL A 21 22.78 12.13 -2.35
CA VAL A 21 23.86 12.31 -3.33
C VAL A 21 23.33 12.78 -4.68
N MET A 22 22.16 12.28 -5.14
CA MET A 22 21.53 12.76 -6.38
C MET A 22 20.92 14.16 -6.28
N ALA A 23 20.59 14.63 -5.07
CA ALA A 23 20.11 16.01 -4.87
C ALA A 23 21.23 17.05 -5.00
N GLN A 24 22.49 16.65 -4.95
CA GLN A 24 23.64 17.51 -5.10
C GLN A 24 24.06 17.68 -6.57
N ASP A 25 23.91 16.62 -7.39
CA ASP A 25 24.17 16.69 -8.83
C ASP A 25 23.10 17.46 -9.64
N GLY A 26 21.87 17.56 -9.13
CA GLY A 26 20.78 18.32 -9.77
C GLY A 26 20.91 19.84 -9.67
N LYS A 27 21.77 20.36 -8.80
CA LYS A 27 22.00 21.83 -8.69
C LYS A 27 22.90 22.40 -9.78
N ASP A 28 23.82 21.60 -10.30
CA ASP A 28 24.77 22.07 -11.31
C ASP A 28 24.19 22.03 -12.73
N SER A 29 23.21 21.18 -13.01
CA SER A 29 22.53 21.13 -14.31
C SER A 29 21.44 22.21 -14.49
N ALA A 30 20.78 22.66 -13.40
CA ALA A 30 19.74 23.67 -13.46
C ALA A 30 20.31 25.09 -13.67
N ALA A 31 21.59 25.34 -13.33
CA ALA A 31 22.24 26.60 -13.48
C ALA A 31 22.70 26.88 -14.93
N VAL A 32 22.87 25.84 -15.75
CA VAL A 32 23.34 25.97 -17.13
C VAL A 32 22.17 26.16 -18.11
N GLU A 33 20.98 25.64 -17.81
CA GLU A 33 19.80 25.84 -18.69
C GLU A 33 19.11 27.20 -18.52
N MET A 34 19.28 27.88 -17.39
CA MET A 34 18.73 29.23 -17.19
C MET A 34 19.49 30.36 -17.93
N ALA A 35 20.68 30.08 -18.45
CA ALA A 35 21.48 31.07 -19.16
C ALA A 35 21.19 31.11 -20.67
N ALA A 36 20.49 30.19 -21.24
CA ALA A 36 20.24 30.07 -22.68
C ALA A 36 18.90 30.67 -23.15
N ASP A 37 17.96 30.95 -22.25
CA ASP A 37 16.59 31.40 -22.60
C ASP A 37 16.38 32.91 -22.43
N SER A 38 17.43 33.67 -22.11
CA SER A 38 17.32 35.13 -21.86
C SER A 38 17.67 36.02 -23.08
N ALA A 39 17.85 35.47 -24.27
CA ALA A 39 18.35 36.20 -25.42
C ALA A 39 17.36 36.43 -26.58
N ALA A 40 16.07 36.23 -26.40
CA ALA A 40 15.08 36.39 -27.46
C ALA A 40 13.78 37.07 -26.98
N VAL A 41 13.84 38.35 -26.56
CA VAL A 41 12.65 39.22 -26.60
C VAL A 41 13.12 40.59 -27.03
N GLY A 42 12.90 40.91 -28.26
CA GLY A 42 13.00 42.23 -28.84
C GLY A 42 12.06 42.40 -30.01
N SER A 43 11.11 43.31 -29.83
CA SER A 43 10.42 44.09 -30.90
C SER A 43 9.02 43.67 -31.32
N ALA A 44 8.17 44.53 -31.05
CA ALA A 44 7.19 45.30 -31.83
C ALA A 44 5.72 45.10 -31.46
N ALA A 45 5.16 46.24 -31.08
CA ALA A 45 3.74 46.49 -30.90
C ALA A 45 2.97 46.34 -32.24
N ASP A 46 1.77 45.82 -32.19
CA ASP A 46 0.64 46.34 -32.92
C ASP A 46 -0.69 45.96 -32.24
N LEU A 47 -1.60 46.92 -32.26
CA LEU A 47 -2.96 46.90 -31.73
C LEU A 47 -3.91 46.33 -32.79
N GLY A 48 -4.80 45.41 -32.44
CA GLY A 48 -5.89 45.02 -33.34
C GLY A 48 -6.69 43.81 -32.85
N ASP A 49 -7.84 44.10 -32.41
CA ASP A 49 -9.11 43.37 -32.21
C ASP A 49 -9.28 41.88 -32.53
N GLU A 50 -10.17 41.32 -31.73
CA GLU A 50 -11.10 40.18 -31.92
C GLU A 50 -10.67 38.80 -31.50
N GLU A 51 -11.49 38.32 -30.59
CA GLU A 51 -11.79 36.95 -30.17
C GLU A 51 -11.46 35.86 -31.20
N ASP A 52 -10.47 35.07 -30.88
CA ASP A 52 -10.50 33.65 -31.21
C ASP A 52 -9.77 32.88 -30.09
N VAL A 53 -10.53 32.27 -29.22
CA VAL A 53 -10.00 31.29 -28.25
C VAL A 53 -9.54 30.10 -29.08
N LEU A 54 -8.39 30.22 -29.73
CA LEU A 54 -7.65 29.09 -30.29
C LEU A 54 -7.21 28.24 -29.11
N VAL A 55 -8.06 27.26 -28.78
CA VAL A 55 -7.64 26.08 -28.05
C VAL A 55 -6.49 25.49 -28.87
N ALA A 56 -5.26 25.81 -28.46
CA ALA A 56 -4.07 25.14 -28.98
C ALA A 56 -4.32 23.64 -28.91
N PRO A 57 -4.02 22.87 -29.97
CA PRO A 57 -4.17 21.42 -29.91
C PRO A 57 -3.34 20.92 -28.75
N VAL A 58 -4.00 20.34 -27.75
CA VAL A 58 -3.36 19.56 -26.70
C VAL A 58 -2.72 18.39 -27.44
N GLU A 59 -1.45 18.56 -27.85
CA GLU A 59 -0.64 17.43 -28.24
C GLU A 59 -0.77 16.42 -27.12
N SER A 60 -1.24 15.24 -27.45
CA SER A 60 -1.36 14.12 -26.54
C SER A 60 0.05 13.65 -26.15
N GLU A 61 0.74 14.49 -25.36
CA GLU A 61 1.91 14.01 -24.65
C GLU A 61 1.47 12.79 -23.89
N GLY A 62 2.10 11.65 -24.15
CA GLY A 62 1.72 10.38 -23.53
C GLY A 62 1.59 10.57 -22.03
N PHE A 63 0.51 10.05 -21.43
CA PHE A 63 0.20 10.20 -20.00
C PHE A 63 1.46 10.02 -19.12
N HIS A 64 2.36 9.12 -19.51
CA HIS A 64 3.63 8.87 -18.84
C HIS A 64 4.62 10.06 -18.92
N GLN A 65 4.66 10.77 -20.04
CA GLN A 65 5.55 11.94 -20.20
C GLN A 65 5.04 13.11 -19.37
N SER A 66 3.74 13.37 -19.41
CA SER A 66 3.09 14.39 -18.58
C SER A 66 3.27 14.09 -17.09
N LEU A 67 3.15 12.83 -16.67
CA LEU A 67 3.35 12.41 -15.29
C LEU A 67 4.81 12.60 -14.85
N LYS A 68 5.76 12.19 -15.69
CA LYS A 68 7.21 12.34 -15.43
C LYS A 68 7.60 13.82 -15.33
N ARG A 69 7.10 14.66 -16.24
CA ARG A 69 7.33 16.11 -16.22
C ARG A 69 6.79 16.74 -14.94
N LYS A 70 5.55 16.39 -14.55
CA LYS A 70 4.95 16.82 -13.29
C LYS A 70 5.71 16.34 -12.06
N PHE A 71 6.24 15.11 -12.12
CA PHE A 71 7.07 14.55 -11.04
C PHE A 71 8.37 15.34 -10.85
N VAL A 72 9.03 15.74 -11.94
CA VAL A 72 10.26 16.55 -11.89
C VAL A 72 9.96 18.01 -11.50
N GLU A 73 8.83 18.57 -11.95
CA GLU A 73 8.37 19.92 -11.60
C GLU A 73 8.01 20.05 -10.10
N GLY A 74 7.57 18.97 -9.45
CA GLY A 74 7.32 18.93 -8.01
C GLY A 74 8.62 18.57 -7.27
N ASN A 75 9.19 19.44 -6.47
CA ASN A 75 10.45 19.24 -5.72
C ASN A 75 10.90 17.76 -5.60
N ALA A 76 11.94 17.36 -6.37
CA ALA A 76 12.35 15.97 -6.57
C ALA A 76 12.61 15.21 -5.25
N GLY A 77 13.07 15.88 -4.19
CA GLY A 77 13.31 15.28 -2.90
C GLY A 77 12.04 14.81 -2.21
N PHE A 78 10.97 15.63 -2.20
CA PHE A 78 9.69 15.25 -1.60
C PHE A 78 8.90 14.25 -2.43
N MET A 79 8.96 14.41 -3.75
CA MET A 79 8.33 13.45 -4.67
C MET A 79 8.95 12.06 -4.56
N SER A 80 10.27 11.97 -4.35
CA SER A 80 10.93 10.67 -4.14
C SER A 80 10.50 10.00 -2.83
N LEU A 81 10.26 10.76 -1.76
CA LEU A 81 9.75 10.22 -0.50
C LEU A 81 8.32 9.66 -0.65
N VAL A 82 7.44 10.38 -1.35
CA VAL A 82 6.07 9.90 -1.63
C VAL A 82 6.11 8.65 -2.51
N ALA A 83 6.94 8.65 -3.56
CA ALA A 83 7.11 7.48 -4.42
C ALA A 83 7.65 6.28 -3.65
N LEU A 84 8.61 6.48 -2.75
CA LEU A 84 9.15 5.45 -1.89
C LEU A 84 8.08 4.88 -0.95
N ALA A 85 7.27 5.73 -0.32
CA ALA A 85 6.16 5.29 0.53
C ALA A 85 5.15 4.45 -0.26
N LEU A 86 4.83 4.84 -1.51
CA LEU A 86 3.97 4.08 -2.40
C LEU A 86 4.56 2.71 -2.73
N VAL A 87 5.83 2.64 -3.15
CA VAL A 87 6.50 1.38 -3.52
C VAL A 87 6.56 0.43 -2.33
N LEU A 88 6.94 0.92 -1.14
CA LEU A 88 6.97 0.11 0.08
C LEU A 88 5.57 -0.35 0.48
N GLY A 89 4.57 0.53 0.43
CA GLY A 89 3.18 0.18 0.70
C GLY A 89 2.66 -0.91 -0.24
N LEU A 90 2.93 -0.79 -1.56
CA LEU A 90 2.57 -1.81 -2.54
C LEU A 90 3.30 -3.13 -2.32
N ALA A 91 4.58 -3.11 -1.93
CA ALA A 91 5.33 -4.32 -1.61
C ALA A 91 4.68 -5.10 -0.46
N PHE A 92 4.25 -4.40 0.61
CA PHE A 92 3.50 -5.01 1.70
C PHE A 92 2.12 -5.52 1.26
N CYS A 93 1.42 -4.78 0.41
CA CYS A 93 0.13 -5.23 -0.15
C CYS A 93 0.28 -6.52 -0.95
N ILE A 94 1.26 -6.60 -1.84
CA ILE A 94 1.52 -7.77 -2.68
C ILE A 94 1.90 -8.97 -1.80
N GLU A 95 2.80 -8.79 -0.83
CA GLU A 95 3.17 -9.86 0.12
C GLU A 95 1.93 -10.41 0.82
N ARG A 96 1.03 -9.54 1.28
CA ARG A 96 -0.18 -9.93 1.99
C ARG A 96 -1.19 -10.64 1.11
N ILE A 97 -1.41 -10.13 -0.11
CA ILE A 97 -2.32 -10.77 -1.07
C ILE A 97 -1.85 -12.18 -1.39
N ILE A 98 -0.55 -12.37 -1.65
CA ILE A 98 0.02 -13.69 -1.93
C ILE A 98 -0.16 -14.61 -0.71
N TYR A 99 0.14 -14.13 0.49
CA TYR A 99 -0.01 -14.92 1.72
C TYR A 99 -1.46 -15.37 1.95
N LEU A 100 -2.43 -14.48 1.82
CA LEU A 100 -3.84 -14.77 2.01
C LEU A 100 -4.38 -15.72 0.93
N THR A 101 -3.99 -15.53 -0.32
CA THR A 101 -4.40 -16.40 -1.43
C THR A 101 -3.86 -17.83 -1.26
N LEU A 102 -2.62 -17.98 -0.79
CA LEU A 102 -2.04 -19.30 -0.49
C LEU A 102 -2.61 -19.96 0.77
N SER A 103 -3.24 -19.19 1.64
CA SER A 103 -3.91 -19.68 2.86
C SER A 103 -5.35 -20.11 2.61
N GLU A 104 -5.92 -19.75 1.47
CA GLU A 104 -7.27 -20.11 1.08
C GLU A 104 -7.33 -21.54 0.57
N ILE A 105 -8.28 -22.30 1.10
CA ILE A 105 -8.60 -23.67 0.65
C ILE A 105 -10.07 -23.76 0.33
N ASN A 106 -10.46 -24.81 -0.39
CA ASN A 106 -11.88 -25.13 -0.57
C ASN A 106 -12.42 -25.74 0.73
N ALA A 107 -12.89 -24.88 1.64
CA ALA A 107 -13.37 -25.27 2.96
C ALA A 107 -14.51 -26.29 2.89
N LYS A 108 -15.45 -26.15 1.92
CA LYS A 108 -16.57 -27.08 1.76
C LYS A 108 -16.11 -28.51 1.49
N LYS A 109 -15.29 -28.69 0.46
CA LYS A 109 -14.79 -30.01 0.10
C LYS A 109 -13.95 -30.61 1.23
N PHE A 110 -13.10 -29.79 1.85
CA PHE A 110 -12.28 -30.22 2.98
C PHE A 110 -13.15 -30.70 4.16
N MET A 111 -14.22 -29.97 4.49
CA MET A 111 -15.14 -30.36 5.57
C MET A 111 -15.98 -31.60 5.23
N GLU A 112 -16.37 -31.79 3.97
CA GLU A 112 -17.05 -33.00 3.50
C GLU A 112 -16.15 -34.24 3.66
N ASP A 113 -14.89 -34.16 3.21
CA ASP A 113 -13.90 -35.22 3.35
C ASP A 113 -13.61 -35.53 4.84
N LEU A 114 -13.53 -34.46 5.66
CA LEU A 114 -13.29 -34.61 7.10
C LEU A 114 -14.47 -35.27 7.85
N ASP A 115 -15.71 -34.83 7.55
CA ASP A 115 -16.93 -35.38 8.15
C ASP A 115 -17.10 -36.87 7.80
N ALA A 116 -16.78 -37.27 6.57
CA ALA A 116 -16.78 -38.65 6.17
C ALA A 116 -15.81 -39.54 7.01
N LEU A 117 -14.57 -39.05 7.20
CA LEU A 117 -13.57 -39.76 8.01
C LEU A 117 -13.96 -39.88 9.50
N ILE A 118 -14.55 -38.80 10.06
CA ILE A 118 -15.04 -38.79 11.44
C ILE A 118 -16.21 -39.79 11.58
N GLY A 119 -17.15 -39.78 10.60
CA GLY A 119 -18.28 -40.70 10.58
C GLY A 119 -17.89 -42.20 10.47
N GLU A 120 -16.77 -42.50 9.82
CA GLU A 120 -16.19 -43.85 9.74
C GLU A 120 -15.36 -44.20 10.98
N GLY A 121 -15.20 -43.32 11.95
CA GLY A 121 -14.37 -43.52 13.14
C GLY A 121 -12.86 -43.50 12.89
N LYS A 122 -12.42 -43.05 11.70
CA LYS A 122 -11.01 -42.97 11.28
C LYS A 122 -10.35 -41.69 11.76
N THR A 123 -10.28 -41.49 13.06
CA THR A 123 -9.79 -40.24 13.67
C THR A 123 -8.32 -39.92 13.34
N GLU A 124 -7.46 -40.92 13.18
CA GLU A 124 -6.06 -40.69 12.83
C GLU A 124 -5.90 -40.25 11.36
N GLU A 125 -6.67 -40.82 10.43
CA GLU A 125 -6.68 -40.38 9.03
C GLU A 125 -7.24 -38.95 8.91
N ALA A 126 -8.25 -38.59 9.71
CA ALA A 126 -8.79 -37.24 9.79
C ALA A 126 -7.74 -36.22 10.29
N LYS A 127 -6.93 -36.60 11.31
CA LYS A 127 -5.81 -35.75 11.78
C LYS A 127 -4.73 -35.60 10.72
N ASP A 128 -4.39 -36.67 10.00
CA ASP A 128 -3.40 -36.61 8.92
C ASP A 128 -3.89 -35.75 7.74
N LEU A 129 -5.17 -35.82 7.38
CA LEU A 129 -5.79 -34.97 6.39
C LEU A 129 -5.62 -33.48 6.79
N CYS A 130 -5.96 -33.15 8.04
CA CYS A 130 -5.80 -31.77 8.55
C CYS A 130 -4.33 -31.33 8.58
N ARG A 131 -3.40 -32.20 8.93
CA ARG A 131 -1.97 -31.91 9.01
C ARG A 131 -1.35 -31.69 7.64
N ASN A 132 -1.81 -32.38 6.62
CA ASN A 132 -1.31 -32.29 5.25
C ASN A 132 -1.95 -31.14 4.45
N THR A 133 -3.07 -30.61 4.93
CA THR A 133 -3.78 -29.49 4.30
C THR A 133 -3.27 -28.18 4.87
N ARG A 134 -2.90 -27.25 3.98
CA ARG A 134 -2.49 -25.88 4.37
C ARG A 134 -3.73 -25.03 4.63
N GLY A 135 -3.61 -24.10 5.55
CA GLY A 135 -4.63 -23.08 5.78
C GLY A 135 -5.11 -23.01 7.23
N PRO A 136 -5.76 -21.90 7.59
CA PRO A 136 -6.24 -21.68 8.95
C PRO A 136 -7.38 -22.66 9.32
N VAL A 137 -8.28 -22.97 8.38
CA VAL A 137 -9.39 -23.92 8.57
C VAL A 137 -8.87 -25.30 8.97
N ALA A 138 -7.93 -25.86 8.22
CA ALA A 138 -7.35 -27.17 8.53
C ALA A 138 -6.64 -27.18 9.90
N SER A 139 -5.96 -26.08 10.24
CA SER A 139 -5.27 -25.92 11.52
C SER A 139 -6.23 -25.92 12.71
N ILE A 140 -7.40 -25.28 12.56
CA ILE A 140 -8.44 -25.25 13.60
C ILE A 140 -9.08 -26.63 13.77
N CYS A 141 -9.42 -27.29 12.66
CA CYS A 141 -9.96 -28.66 12.68
C CYS A 141 -8.97 -29.63 13.34
N TYR A 142 -7.68 -29.51 13.02
CA TYR A 142 -6.65 -30.33 13.67
C TYR A 142 -6.61 -30.12 15.18
N GLN A 143 -6.74 -28.86 15.66
CA GLN A 143 -6.76 -28.56 17.09
C GLN A 143 -7.97 -29.18 17.80
N GLY A 144 -9.16 -29.18 17.16
CA GLY A 144 -10.35 -29.84 17.68
C GLY A 144 -10.17 -31.38 17.74
N LEU A 145 -9.63 -31.99 16.68
CA LEU A 145 -9.40 -33.45 16.61
C LEU A 145 -8.35 -33.94 17.60
N LEU A 146 -7.39 -33.11 18.00
CA LEU A 146 -6.41 -33.48 19.04
C LEU A 146 -7.04 -33.68 20.43
N ARG A 147 -8.21 -33.09 20.65
CA ARG A 147 -8.92 -33.11 21.94
C ARG A 147 -10.14 -34.02 21.93
N ILE A 148 -10.24 -34.91 20.95
CA ILE A 148 -11.31 -35.92 20.94
C ILE A 148 -11.26 -36.75 22.25
N GLY A 149 -12.43 -36.83 22.94
CA GLY A 149 -12.54 -37.48 24.24
C GLY A 149 -12.59 -36.53 25.44
N GLU A 150 -12.32 -35.24 25.24
CA GLU A 150 -12.59 -34.20 26.22
C GLU A 150 -14.08 -33.80 26.17
N ARG A 151 -14.53 -33.00 27.17
CA ARG A 151 -15.90 -32.48 27.16
C ARG A 151 -16.11 -31.50 25.97
N PRO A 152 -17.28 -31.55 25.30
CA PRO A 152 -17.54 -30.69 24.13
C PRO A 152 -17.27 -29.21 24.37
N GLU A 153 -17.60 -28.73 25.57
CA GLU A 153 -17.35 -27.31 25.94
C GLU A 153 -15.85 -26.97 26.02
N GLU A 154 -15.00 -27.94 26.40
CA GLU A 154 -13.55 -27.75 26.47
C GLU A 154 -12.93 -27.75 25.08
N ILE A 155 -13.43 -28.65 24.20
CA ILE A 155 -13.03 -28.72 22.80
C ILE A 155 -13.38 -27.36 22.12
N GLN A 156 -14.62 -26.88 22.28
CA GLN A 156 -15.09 -25.64 21.70
C GLN A 156 -14.23 -24.46 22.13
N ARG A 157 -14.00 -24.29 23.43
CA ARG A 157 -13.13 -23.21 23.95
C ARG A 157 -11.72 -23.24 23.35
N SER A 158 -11.17 -24.45 23.19
CA SER A 158 -9.84 -24.61 22.61
C SER A 158 -9.80 -24.25 21.14
N VAL A 159 -10.83 -24.62 20.39
CA VAL A 159 -10.99 -24.32 18.96
C VAL A 159 -11.15 -22.82 18.77
N GLU A 160 -12.00 -22.17 19.55
CA GLU A 160 -12.23 -20.72 19.52
C GLU A 160 -10.92 -19.94 19.87
N ALA A 161 -10.27 -20.28 20.97
CA ALA A 161 -9.00 -19.64 21.36
C ALA A 161 -7.90 -19.82 20.29
N TYR A 162 -7.88 -20.97 19.60
CA TYR A 162 -6.93 -21.17 18.53
C TYR A 162 -7.32 -20.43 17.25
N ALA A 163 -8.62 -20.27 16.98
CA ALA A 163 -9.14 -19.46 15.89
C ALA A 163 -8.71 -18.00 16.03
N ASP A 164 -8.82 -17.41 17.23
CA ASP A 164 -8.36 -16.05 17.52
C ASP A 164 -6.87 -15.87 17.21
N VAL A 165 -6.05 -16.85 17.56
CA VAL A 165 -4.62 -16.84 17.23
C VAL A 165 -4.39 -16.87 15.72
N GLN A 166 -5.21 -17.63 14.97
CA GLN A 166 -5.10 -17.68 13.51
C GLN A 166 -5.54 -16.35 12.87
N VAL A 167 -6.64 -15.76 13.35
CA VAL A 167 -7.08 -14.41 12.91
C VAL A 167 -5.98 -13.37 13.14
N ALA A 168 -5.38 -13.35 14.33
CA ALA A 168 -4.27 -12.46 14.61
C ALA A 168 -3.06 -12.64 13.67
N LYS A 169 -2.82 -13.87 13.19
CA LYS A 169 -1.79 -14.16 12.17
C LYS A 169 -2.19 -13.65 10.78
N LEU A 170 -3.48 -13.76 10.42
CA LEU A 170 -4.01 -13.23 9.17
C LEU A 170 -3.95 -11.69 9.14
N GLU A 171 -4.24 -11.04 10.23
CA GLU A 171 -4.18 -9.57 10.37
C GLU A 171 -2.75 -9.01 10.46
N LYS A 172 -1.78 -9.86 10.77
CA LYS A 172 -0.40 -9.44 10.96
C LYS A 172 0.15 -8.75 9.73
N GLY A 173 0.61 -7.51 9.87
CA GLY A 173 1.22 -6.71 8.80
C GLY A 173 0.25 -5.74 8.10
N THR A 174 -1.07 -5.84 8.31
CA THR A 174 -2.04 -4.86 7.80
C THR A 174 -1.81 -3.48 8.42
N SER A 175 -1.30 -3.42 9.66
CA SER A 175 -0.93 -2.18 10.34
C SER A 175 0.13 -1.37 9.60
N TRP A 176 1.08 -2.04 8.92
CA TRP A 176 2.09 -1.36 8.11
C TRP A 176 1.50 -0.72 6.86
N ILE A 177 0.56 -1.41 6.20
CA ILE A 177 -0.15 -0.86 5.04
C ILE A 177 -0.92 0.39 5.46
N ARG A 178 -1.65 0.32 6.58
CA ARG A 178 -2.38 1.47 7.15
C ARG A 178 -1.46 2.64 7.48
N LEU A 179 -0.25 2.36 7.98
CA LEU A 179 0.76 3.39 8.24
C LEU A 179 1.17 4.11 6.94
N PHE A 180 1.44 3.40 5.84
CA PHE A 180 1.81 4.02 4.57
C PHE A 180 0.66 4.80 3.95
N ILE A 181 -0.60 4.36 4.13
CA ILE A 181 -1.80 5.11 3.72
C ILE A 181 -1.87 6.46 4.43
N ALA A 182 -1.52 6.51 5.72
CA ALA A 182 -1.52 7.75 6.51
C ALA A 182 -0.32 8.64 6.21
N ILE A 183 0.85 8.06 5.98
CA ILE A 183 2.09 8.80 5.72
C ILE A 183 2.07 9.48 4.34
N ALA A 184 1.55 8.84 3.30
CA ALA A 184 1.61 9.37 1.93
C ALA A 184 0.97 10.76 1.78
N PRO A 185 -0.26 11.04 2.25
CA PRO A 185 -0.84 12.37 2.22
C PRO A 185 -0.11 13.37 3.13
N SER A 186 0.38 12.89 4.29
CA SER A 186 1.13 13.73 5.24
C SER A 186 2.43 14.25 4.63
N LEU A 187 3.13 13.40 3.87
CA LEU A 187 4.31 13.81 3.10
C LEU A 187 3.94 14.79 1.98
N GLY A 188 2.81 14.56 1.30
CA GLY A 188 2.29 15.50 0.31
C GLY A 188 2.01 16.87 0.91
N PHE A 189 1.35 16.92 2.06
CA PHE A 189 1.09 18.16 2.80
C PHE A 189 2.38 18.83 3.28
N LEU A 190 3.34 18.08 3.80
CA LEU A 190 4.65 18.61 4.18
C LEU A 190 5.35 19.27 2.97
N GLY A 191 5.23 18.67 1.78
CA GLY A 191 5.73 19.22 0.55
C GLY A 191 5.11 20.59 0.20
N THR A 192 3.80 20.80 0.50
CA THR A 192 3.18 22.13 0.29
C THR A 192 3.75 23.18 1.22
N VAL A 193 3.90 22.85 2.50
CA VAL A 193 4.43 23.79 3.50
C VAL A 193 5.85 24.25 3.10
N ILE A 194 6.71 23.30 2.75
CA ILE A 194 8.10 23.59 2.37
C ILE A 194 8.15 24.34 1.03
N GLY A 195 7.31 23.96 0.05
CA GLY A 195 7.22 24.68 -1.23
C GLY A 195 6.84 26.13 -1.06
N MET A 196 5.91 26.43 -0.14
CA MET A 196 5.55 27.82 0.18
C MET A 196 6.66 28.57 0.90
N VAL A 197 7.36 27.95 1.85
CA VAL A 197 8.52 28.54 2.53
C VAL A 197 9.59 28.94 1.50
N MET A 198 9.92 28.02 0.58
CA MET A 198 10.90 28.29 -0.49
C MET A 198 10.46 29.44 -1.40
N ALA A 199 9.15 29.57 -1.69
CA ALA A 199 8.63 30.68 -2.47
C ALA A 199 8.79 32.02 -1.74
N PHE A 200 8.52 32.07 -0.43
CA PHE A 200 8.72 33.26 0.37
C PHE A 200 10.20 33.66 0.51
N ASP A 201 11.09 32.67 0.65
CA ASP A 201 12.54 32.91 0.67
C ASP A 201 13.02 33.55 -0.65
N GLN A 202 12.48 33.08 -1.79
CA GLN A 202 12.80 33.69 -3.10
C GLN A 202 12.29 35.11 -3.22
N ILE A 203 11.09 35.44 -2.72
CA ILE A 203 10.54 36.82 -2.69
C ILE A 203 11.44 37.70 -1.81
N GLN A 204 11.86 37.21 -0.66
CA GLN A 204 12.73 37.94 0.25
C GLN A 204 14.08 38.26 -0.40
N MET A 205 14.67 37.33 -1.14
CA MET A 205 15.94 37.54 -1.85
C MET A 205 15.79 38.47 -3.06
N ALA A 206 14.66 38.41 -3.76
CA ALA A 206 14.41 39.27 -4.93
C ALA A 206 14.07 40.70 -4.55
N GLY A 207 13.60 40.96 -3.32
CA GLY A 207 13.23 42.30 -2.84
C GLY A 207 11.94 42.86 -3.45
N ASP A 208 11.30 42.14 -4.35
CA ASP A 208 10.04 42.52 -5.01
C ASP A 208 9.10 41.30 -5.12
N ILE A 209 7.78 41.57 -5.05
CA ILE A 209 6.75 40.50 -5.14
C ILE A 209 6.40 40.30 -6.62
N SER A 210 7.07 39.35 -7.26
CA SER A 210 6.71 38.89 -8.59
C SER A 210 5.60 37.85 -8.55
N PRO A 211 4.46 38.06 -9.23
CA PRO A 211 3.39 37.04 -9.31
C PRO A 211 3.87 35.72 -9.88
N THR A 212 4.88 35.71 -10.73
CA THR A 212 5.45 34.50 -11.34
C THR A 212 6.21 33.63 -10.32
N ILE A 213 6.96 34.23 -9.40
CA ILE A 213 7.67 33.53 -8.32
C ILE A 213 6.67 32.85 -7.40
N VAL A 214 5.63 33.58 -6.97
CA VAL A 214 4.57 33.03 -6.13
C VAL A 214 3.86 31.87 -6.82
N ALA A 215 3.48 32.06 -8.08
CA ALA A 215 2.78 31.03 -8.86
C ALA A 215 3.62 29.76 -9.04
N SER A 216 4.94 29.88 -9.27
CA SER A 216 5.83 28.72 -9.42
C SER A 216 5.95 27.91 -8.12
N GLY A 217 6.15 28.57 -6.97
CA GLY A 217 6.20 27.90 -5.67
C GLY A 217 4.88 27.22 -5.28
N MET A 218 3.74 27.89 -5.52
CA MET A 218 2.42 27.30 -5.32
C MET A 218 2.18 26.06 -6.21
N LYS A 219 2.58 26.13 -7.49
CA LYS A 219 2.46 25.01 -8.43
C LYS A 219 3.20 23.77 -7.91
N VAL A 220 4.45 23.92 -7.49
CA VAL A 220 5.26 22.83 -6.92
C VAL A 220 4.60 22.25 -5.69
N ALA A 221 4.13 23.10 -4.78
CA ALA A 221 3.45 22.71 -3.56
C ALA A 221 2.20 21.86 -3.86
N LEU A 222 1.30 22.31 -4.72
CA LEU A 222 0.05 21.62 -5.06
C LEU A 222 0.30 20.28 -5.75
N ILE A 223 1.32 20.18 -6.61
CA ILE A 223 1.67 18.94 -7.30
C ILE A 223 2.06 17.86 -6.27
N THR A 224 2.87 18.17 -5.27
CA THR A 224 3.29 17.17 -4.25
C THR A 224 2.11 16.64 -3.46
N THR A 225 1.13 17.45 -3.13
CA THR A 225 -0.09 17.00 -2.42
C THR A 225 -0.94 16.09 -3.30
N ILE A 226 -1.13 16.42 -4.57
CA ILE A 226 -1.88 15.57 -5.51
C ILE A 226 -1.27 14.16 -5.56
N PHE A 227 0.04 14.04 -5.71
CA PHE A 227 0.72 12.75 -5.73
C PHE A 227 0.61 12.01 -4.40
N GLY A 228 0.68 12.70 -3.26
CA GLY A 228 0.48 12.10 -1.94
C GLY A 228 -0.90 11.50 -1.77
N ILE A 229 -1.95 12.22 -2.22
CA ILE A 229 -3.33 11.75 -2.16
C ILE A 229 -3.55 10.57 -3.11
N ILE A 230 -3.06 10.64 -4.36
CA ILE A 230 -3.17 9.53 -5.32
C ILE A 230 -2.49 8.28 -4.77
N ALA A 231 -1.30 8.39 -4.18
CA ALA A 231 -0.60 7.28 -3.56
C ALA A 231 -1.43 6.63 -2.44
N ALA A 232 -2.03 7.45 -1.57
CA ALA A 232 -2.90 6.96 -0.50
C ALA A 232 -4.14 6.25 -1.04
N LEU A 233 -4.80 6.80 -2.06
CA LEU A 233 -5.99 6.19 -2.67
C LEU A 233 -5.68 4.81 -3.27
N ILE A 234 -4.55 4.67 -3.97
CA ILE A 234 -4.12 3.39 -4.52
C ILE A 234 -3.91 2.37 -3.39
N LEU A 235 -3.16 2.73 -2.35
CA LEU A 235 -2.90 1.84 -1.21
C LEU A 235 -4.18 1.49 -0.45
N GLN A 236 -5.13 2.43 -0.31
CA GLN A 236 -6.42 2.23 0.35
C GLN A 236 -7.27 1.20 -0.38
N LEU A 237 -7.25 1.20 -1.73
CA LEU A 237 -7.96 0.22 -2.53
C LEU A 237 -7.44 -1.20 -2.26
N PHE A 238 -6.12 -1.39 -2.27
CA PHE A 238 -5.50 -2.69 -1.97
C PHE A 238 -5.74 -3.10 -0.51
N TYR A 239 -5.69 -2.16 0.42
CA TYR A 239 -5.96 -2.42 1.83
C TYR A 239 -7.39 -2.95 2.05
N ASN A 240 -8.40 -2.32 1.44
CA ASN A 240 -9.79 -2.77 1.54
C ASN A 240 -9.96 -4.19 0.97
N TYR A 241 -9.30 -4.51 -0.15
CA TYR A 241 -9.31 -5.87 -0.70
C TYR A 241 -8.70 -6.89 0.28
N ILE A 242 -7.58 -6.55 0.93
CA ILE A 242 -6.92 -7.42 1.91
C ILE A 242 -7.81 -7.64 3.13
N VAL A 243 -8.44 -6.59 3.66
CA VAL A 243 -9.35 -6.69 4.82
C VAL A 243 -10.54 -7.59 4.49
N SER A 244 -11.20 -7.35 3.35
CA SER A 244 -12.31 -8.19 2.90
C SER A 244 -11.92 -9.67 2.75
N LYS A 245 -10.69 -9.93 2.28
CA LYS A 245 -10.18 -11.31 2.17
C LYS A 245 -9.92 -11.95 3.53
N ILE A 246 -9.43 -11.19 4.51
CA ILE A 246 -9.25 -11.66 5.90
C ILE A 246 -10.60 -11.99 6.52
N GLU A 247 -11.59 -11.11 6.39
CA GLU A 247 -12.95 -11.32 6.89
C GLU A 247 -13.58 -12.59 6.29
N HIS A 248 -13.40 -12.80 4.98
CA HIS A 248 -13.89 -14.01 4.32
C HIS A 248 -13.25 -15.28 4.89
N LEU A 249 -11.92 -15.29 5.09
CA LEU A 249 -11.22 -16.43 5.69
C LEU A 249 -11.65 -16.67 7.15
N THR A 250 -11.88 -15.61 7.90
CA THR A 250 -12.36 -15.68 9.29
C THR A 250 -13.75 -16.30 9.34
N ALA A 251 -14.68 -15.87 8.48
CA ALA A 251 -16.01 -16.46 8.39
C ALA A 251 -15.96 -17.95 8.02
N GLN A 252 -15.09 -18.34 7.09
CA GLN A 252 -14.88 -19.75 6.75
C GLN A 252 -14.34 -20.59 7.93
N MET A 253 -13.47 -19.99 8.74
CA MET A 253 -12.94 -20.63 9.94
C MET A 253 -14.04 -20.88 10.98
N GLU A 254 -14.89 -19.88 11.23
CA GLU A 254 -16.01 -19.97 12.16
C GLU A 254 -17.03 -21.01 11.70
N GLU A 255 -17.43 -20.99 10.42
CA GLU A 255 -18.36 -21.96 9.83
C GLU A 255 -17.79 -23.39 9.95
N SER A 256 -16.51 -23.57 9.66
CA SER A 256 -15.83 -24.86 9.76
C SER A 256 -15.69 -25.35 11.21
N ALA A 257 -15.48 -24.45 12.15
CA ALA A 257 -15.44 -24.80 13.58
C ALA A 257 -16.78 -25.31 14.09
N ILE A 258 -17.87 -24.66 13.70
CA ILE A 258 -19.24 -25.08 14.04
C ILE A 258 -19.52 -26.46 13.45
N THR A 259 -19.26 -26.64 12.16
CA THR A 259 -19.47 -27.93 11.46
C THR A 259 -18.66 -29.06 12.09
N LEU A 260 -17.40 -28.78 12.47
CA LEU A 260 -16.58 -29.78 13.18
C LEU A 260 -17.19 -30.17 14.52
N MET A 261 -17.66 -29.21 15.32
CA MET A 261 -18.27 -29.47 16.62
C MET A 261 -19.53 -30.31 16.46
N ASP A 262 -20.38 -30.02 15.48
CA ASP A 262 -21.58 -30.78 15.18
C ASP A 262 -21.24 -32.22 14.76
N SER A 263 -20.20 -32.43 13.94
CA SER A 263 -19.72 -33.73 13.53
C SER A 263 -19.20 -34.57 14.72
N LEU A 264 -18.42 -33.92 15.60
CA LEU A 264 -17.90 -34.58 16.79
C LEU A 264 -19.01 -34.99 17.78
N MET A 265 -20.00 -34.11 18.00
CA MET A 265 -21.13 -34.39 18.88
C MET A 265 -22.07 -35.51 18.33
N ARG A 266 -22.21 -35.62 17.01
CA ARG A 266 -23.02 -36.61 16.35
C ARG A 266 -22.39 -38.03 16.45
N ASN A 267 -21.07 -38.10 16.50
CA ASN A 267 -20.32 -39.36 16.49
C ASN A 267 -19.67 -39.71 17.83
N ALA A 268 -19.91 -38.93 18.89
CA ALA A 268 -19.54 -39.21 20.28
C ALA A 268 -20.63 -39.99 20.98
#